data_68558ce81796fde891b8c8f3652826c5
#
_entry.id   68558ce81796fde891b8c8f3652826c5
#
_cell.length_a   1.000
_cell.length_b   1.000
_cell.length_c   1.000
_cell.angle_alpha   90.00
_cell.angle_beta   90.00
_cell.angle_gamma   90.00
#
_symmetry.space_group_name_H-M   'P 1'
#
loop_
_entity.id
_entity.type
_entity.pdbx_description
1 polymer ?
#
loop_
_entity_poly.entity_id
_entity_poly.type
_entity_poly.pdbx_seq_one_letter_code
_entity_poly.pdbx_strand_id
1 'polypeptide(L)'
;RVLFRSHGVLVWMDLEMTGLDPDRDVIVEIATLITDDELNVIAEGPDLVIHQPEELLQAMEPVVVEMHTKSGLLDAIRVSATTLADAGVRTLEFIKLHVPEARTVPLCGNSIGTDRRFLARHLPEIENYLHYRSVDVSTIKELTKRWYPKVGIDRPSKSGQHRAMEDIKASVRELQFYRSKVFLQP
;
A
#
# COMPACT_ATOMS: atom_id res chain seq x y z
N ARG A 1 -5.55 -13.00 -35.62
CA ARG A 1 -5.45 -13.61 -34.27
C ARG A 1 -5.58 -12.48 -33.27
N VAL A 2 -6.81 -12.19 -32.85
CA VAL A 2 -7.07 -11.19 -31.81
C VAL A 2 -6.49 -11.77 -30.52
N LEU A 3 -5.37 -11.21 -30.07
CA LEU A 3 -4.87 -11.45 -28.72
C LEU A 3 -5.89 -10.82 -27.77
N PHE A 4 -6.72 -11.66 -27.18
CA PHE A 4 -7.46 -11.29 -25.98
C PHE A 4 -6.40 -10.92 -24.92
N ARG A 5 -6.12 -9.63 -24.76
CA ARG A 5 -5.48 -9.14 -23.54
C ARG A 5 -6.51 -9.40 -22.44
N SER A 6 -6.29 -10.40 -21.62
CA SER A 6 -6.92 -10.43 -20.32
C SER A 6 -6.54 -9.10 -19.65
N HIS A 7 -7.51 -8.22 -19.43
CA HIS A 7 -7.26 -7.04 -18.63
C HIS A 7 -6.91 -7.55 -17.24
N GLY A 8 -5.62 -7.47 -16.91
CA GLY A 8 -5.12 -7.80 -15.59
C GLY A 8 -5.62 -6.77 -14.57
N VAL A 9 -5.53 -7.13 -13.30
CA VAL A 9 -5.74 -6.20 -12.20
C VAL A 9 -4.47 -6.09 -11.37
N LEU A 10 -4.31 -4.98 -10.68
CA LEU A 10 -3.23 -4.72 -9.74
C LEU A 10 -3.84 -4.49 -8.35
N VAL A 11 -3.28 -5.15 -7.34
CA VAL A 11 -3.66 -4.97 -5.94
C VAL A 11 -2.70 -3.99 -5.29
N TRP A 12 -3.21 -2.84 -4.91
CA TRP A 12 -2.47 -1.80 -4.19
C TRP A 12 -2.76 -1.90 -2.71
N MET A 13 -1.72 -1.73 -1.91
CA MET A 13 -1.86 -1.72 -0.45
C MET A 13 -0.85 -0.75 0.15
N ASP A 14 -1.21 -0.23 1.31
CA ASP A 14 -0.35 0.55 2.16
C ASP A 14 -0.69 0.25 3.61
N LEU A 15 0.33 0.17 4.44
CA LEU A 15 0.21 -0.09 5.87
C LEU A 15 0.79 1.09 6.64
N GLU A 16 0.11 1.50 7.71
CA GLU A 16 0.72 2.31 8.75
C GLU A 16 1.07 1.41 9.94
N MET A 17 2.23 1.65 10.54
CA MET A 17 2.77 0.81 11.60
C MET A 17 3.30 1.66 12.77
N THR A 18 3.56 1.02 13.91
CA THR A 18 4.19 1.67 15.07
C THR A 18 5.69 1.90 14.90
N GLY A 19 6.28 1.31 13.87
CA GLY A 19 7.69 1.42 13.51
C GLY A 19 8.01 0.53 12.31
N LEU A 20 9.28 0.19 12.07
CA LEU A 20 9.72 -0.51 10.86
C LEU A 20 10.26 -1.93 11.10
N ASP A 21 10.23 -2.41 12.32
CA ASP A 21 10.68 -3.75 12.70
C ASP A 21 9.47 -4.67 12.92
N PRO A 22 9.14 -5.60 11.99
CA PRO A 22 7.96 -6.44 12.08
C PRO A 22 7.97 -7.44 13.26
N ASP A 23 9.11 -7.62 13.93
CA ASP A 23 9.19 -8.45 15.14
C ASP A 23 8.86 -7.68 16.42
N ARG A 24 8.88 -6.35 16.37
CA ARG A 24 8.58 -5.46 17.50
C ARG A 24 7.35 -4.61 17.28
N ASP A 25 7.17 -4.17 16.05
CA ASP A 25 6.17 -3.19 15.67
C ASP A 25 4.91 -3.87 15.11
N VAL A 26 3.80 -3.16 15.17
CA VAL A 26 2.49 -3.69 14.78
C VAL A 26 1.82 -2.81 13.74
N ILE A 27 0.90 -3.41 12.96
CA ILE A 27 0.07 -2.71 11.99
C ILE A 27 -1.02 -1.92 12.73
N VAL A 28 -1.19 -0.65 12.37
CA VAL A 28 -2.21 0.25 12.94
C VAL A 28 -3.22 0.75 11.92
N GLU A 29 -2.91 0.70 10.62
CA GLU A 29 -3.86 0.95 9.54
C GLU A 29 -3.51 0.05 8.34
N ILE A 30 -4.53 -0.41 7.62
CA ILE A 30 -4.40 -1.15 6.36
C ILE A 30 -5.43 -0.64 5.38
N ALA A 31 -4.98 -0.25 4.19
CA ALA A 31 -5.86 0.11 3.08
C ALA A 31 -5.54 -0.70 1.83
N THR A 32 -6.55 -0.91 0.99
CA THR A 32 -6.43 -1.69 -0.26
C THR A 32 -7.22 -1.03 -1.37
N LEU A 33 -6.67 -1.04 -2.58
CA LEU A 33 -7.29 -0.49 -3.78
C LEU A 33 -6.98 -1.41 -4.96
N ILE A 34 -7.90 -1.52 -5.89
CA ILE A 34 -7.72 -2.31 -7.13
C ILE A 34 -7.73 -1.36 -8.32
N THR A 35 -6.74 -1.52 -9.22
CA THR A 35 -6.73 -0.88 -10.54
C THR A 35 -6.72 -1.93 -11.65
N ASP A 36 -7.05 -1.49 -12.86
CA ASP A 36 -6.70 -2.22 -14.08
C ASP A 36 -5.21 -2.03 -14.45
N ASP A 37 -4.78 -2.67 -15.54
CA ASP A 37 -3.40 -2.53 -16.07
C ASP A 37 -3.11 -1.11 -16.59
N GLU A 38 -4.15 -0.32 -16.87
CA GLU A 38 -4.04 1.08 -17.30
C GLU A 38 -3.99 2.06 -16.11
N LEU A 39 -4.01 1.53 -14.88
CA LEU A 39 -4.01 2.28 -13.61
C LEU A 39 -5.32 3.05 -13.36
N ASN A 40 -6.43 2.67 -13.97
CA ASN A 40 -7.73 3.19 -13.60
C ASN A 40 -8.24 2.45 -12.36
N VAL A 41 -8.78 3.19 -11.39
CA VAL A 41 -9.34 2.62 -10.18
C VAL A 41 -10.60 1.81 -10.53
N ILE A 42 -10.60 0.52 -10.20
CA ILE A 42 -11.74 -0.39 -10.35
C ILE A 42 -12.56 -0.40 -9.07
N ALA A 43 -11.89 -0.48 -7.91
CA ALA A 43 -12.54 -0.54 -6.61
C ALA A 43 -11.65 0.02 -5.50
N GLU A 44 -12.25 0.79 -4.60
CA GLU A 44 -11.66 1.14 -3.31
C GLU A 44 -12.11 0.10 -2.29
N GLY A 45 -11.15 -0.49 -1.62
CA GLY A 45 -11.37 -1.54 -0.65
C GLY A 45 -11.48 -1.03 0.78
N PRO A 46 -11.37 -1.93 1.74
CA PRO A 46 -11.31 -1.54 3.13
C PRO A 46 -10.17 -0.57 3.40
N ASP A 47 -10.45 0.45 4.21
CA ASP A 47 -9.52 1.37 4.85
C ASP A 47 -9.78 1.27 6.34
N LEU A 48 -8.91 0.54 7.05
CA LEU A 48 -9.20 0.03 8.39
C LEU A 48 -8.13 0.45 9.38
N VAL A 49 -8.52 1.27 10.33
CA VAL A 49 -7.70 1.58 11.50
C VAL A 49 -7.86 0.45 12.52
N ILE A 50 -6.73 -0.10 12.95
CA ILE A 50 -6.65 -1.26 13.83
C ILE A 50 -6.38 -0.78 15.26
N HIS A 51 -7.20 -1.24 16.20
CA HIS A 51 -6.99 -0.96 17.62
C HIS A 51 -5.68 -1.59 18.12
N GLN A 52 -4.92 -0.81 18.88
CA GLN A 52 -3.73 -1.29 19.57
C GLN A 52 -3.74 -0.83 21.05
N PRO A 53 -3.20 -1.65 21.96
CA PRO A 53 -3.07 -1.27 23.37
C PRO A 53 -2.17 -0.04 23.54
N GLU A 54 -2.47 0.79 24.56
CA GLU A 54 -1.73 2.03 24.81
C GLU A 54 -0.23 1.80 25.06
N GLU A 55 0.14 0.63 25.63
CA GLU A 55 1.53 0.25 25.87
C GLU A 55 2.35 0.17 24.57
N LEU A 56 1.74 -0.33 23.48
CA LEU A 56 2.40 -0.38 22.17
C LEU A 56 2.50 1.01 21.54
N LEU A 57 1.49 1.87 21.76
CA LEU A 57 1.52 3.25 21.25
C LEU A 57 2.57 4.10 21.99
N GLN A 58 2.76 3.89 23.29
CA GLN A 58 3.79 4.56 24.07
C GLN A 58 5.22 4.09 23.75
N ALA A 59 5.37 2.91 23.17
CA ALA A 59 6.65 2.37 22.75
C ALA A 59 7.15 2.91 21.40
N MET A 60 6.31 3.65 20.66
CA MET A 60 6.67 4.24 19.37
C MET A 60 7.80 5.28 19.52
N GLU A 61 8.65 5.34 18.51
CA GLU A 61 9.65 6.41 18.41
C GLU A 61 8.96 7.79 18.26
N PRO A 62 9.52 8.87 18.82
CA PRO A 62 8.91 10.20 18.82
C PRO A 62 8.50 10.70 17.43
N VAL A 63 9.27 10.38 16.38
CA VAL A 63 8.98 10.76 15.01
C VAL A 63 7.70 10.08 14.49
N VAL A 64 7.45 8.83 14.87
CA VAL A 64 6.25 8.07 14.49
C VAL A 64 5.03 8.62 15.23
N VAL A 65 5.18 8.90 16.54
CA VAL A 65 4.13 9.55 17.33
C VAL A 65 3.73 10.90 16.72
N GLU A 66 4.70 11.73 16.35
CA GLU A 66 4.44 13.03 15.72
C GLU A 66 3.68 12.87 14.39
N MET A 67 4.11 11.92 13.55
CA MET A 67 3.50 11.62 12.25
C MET A 67 2.04 11.17 12.42
N HIS A 68 1.78 10.19 13.28
CA HIS A 68 0.43 9.68 13.54
C HIS A 68 -0.46 10.69 14.25
N THR A 69 0.11 11.57 15.08
CA THR A 69 -0.64 12.67 15.69
C THR A 69 -1.08 13.69 14.64
N LYS A 70 -0.17 14.10 13.75
CA LYS A 70 -0.48 15.07 12.68
C LYS A 70 -1.53 14.57 11.70
N SER A 71 -1.52 13.27 11.39
CA SER A 71 -2.51 12.64 10.50
C SER A 71 -3.85 12.33 11.19
N GLY A 72 -3.93 12.50 12.52
CA GLY A 72 -5.09 12.09 13.31
C GLY A 72 -5.23 10.57 13.50
N LEU A 73 -4.25 9.80 13.00
CA LEU A 73 -4.29 8.35 13.09
C LEU A 73 -4.16 7.87 14.54
N LEU A 74 -3.34 8.53 15.37
CA LEU A 74 -3.12 8.13 16.76
C LEU A 74 -4.43 8.10 17.57
N ASP A 75 -5.27 9.12 17.41
CA ASP A 75 -6.58 9.16 18.08
C ASP A 75 -7.56 8.13 17.48
N ALA A 76 -7.50 7.93 16.16
CA ALA A 76 -8.30 6.92 15.49
C ALA A 76 -7.98 5.49 15.96
N ILE A 77 -6.69 5.16 16.20
CA ILE A 77 -6.25 3.87 16.74
C ILE A 77 -6.88 3.61 18.13
N ARG A 78 -6.87 4.62 19.00
CA ARG A 78 -7.39 4.52 20.37
C ARG A 78 -8.88 4.22 20.43
N VAL A 79 -9.65 4.80 19.51
CA VAL A 79 -11.12 4.65 19.49
C VAL A 79 -11.60 3.53 18.56
N SER A 80 -10.70 2.95 17.76
CA SER A 80 -11.06 1.83 16.88
C SER A 80 -11.48 0.61 17.68
N ALA A 81 -12.47 -0.13 17.15
CA ALA A 81 -12.86 -1.45 17.64
C ALA A 81 -12.41 -2.59 16.71
N THR A 82 -11.74 -2.28 15.60
CA THR A 82 -11.30 -3.25 14.61
C THR A 82 -10.05 -3.97 15.12
N THR A 83 -10.09 -5.29 15.16
CA THR A 83 -8.91 -6.11 15.48
C THR A 83 -8.06 -6.34 14.21
N LEU A 84 -6.81 -6.72 14.40
CA LEU A 84 -5.94 -7.13 13.28
C LEU A 84 -6.54 -8.33 12.51
N ALA A 85 -7.12 -9.28 13.21
CA ALA A 85 -7.76 -10.46 12.61
C ALA A 85 -8.96 -10.05 11.72
N ASP A 86 -9.83 -9.17 12.22
CA ASP A 86 -10.97 -8.66 11.44
C ASP A 86 -10.51 -7.87 10.21
N ALA A 87 -9.48 -7.03 10.37
CA ALA A 87 -8.90 -6.29 9.27
C ALA A 87 -8.32 -7.24 8.20
N GLY A 88 -7.61 -8.29 8.62
CA GLY A 88 -7.06 -9.30 7.73
C GLY A 88 -8.13 -10.04 6.93
N VAL A 89 -9.18 -10.50 7.60
CA VAL A 89 -10.32 -11.19 6.95
C VAL A 89 -10.99 -10.29 5.92
N ARG A 90 -11.39 -9.07 6.31
CA ARG A 90 -12.08 -8.13 5.42
C ARG A 90 -11.23 -7.73 4.21
N THR A 91 -9.94 -7.52 4.41
CA THR A 91 -9.00 -7.20 3.34
C THR A 91 -8.84 -8.37 2.39
N LEU A 92 -8.66 -9.59 2.88
CA LEU A 92 -8.52 -10.78 2.05
C LEU A 92 -9.80 -11.11 1.27
N GLU A 93 -10.97 -10.95 1.88
CA GLU A 93 -12.26 -11.13 1.20
C GLU A 93 -12.42 -10.13 0.06
N PHE A 94 -12.07 -8.85 0.28
CA PHE A 94 -12.09 -7.85 -0.77
C PHE A 94 -11.13 -8.21 -1.92
N ILE A 95 -9.90 -8.63 -1.61
CA ILE A 95 -8.96 -9.06 -2.65
C ILE A 95 -9.53 -10.25 -3.45
N LYS A 96 -10.08 -11.26 -2.79
CA LYS A 96 -10.67 -12.45 -3.45
C LYS A 96 -11.84 -12.11 -4.36
N LEU A 97 -12.60 -11.08 -4.04
CA LEU A 97 -13.71 -10.62 -4.88
C LEU A 97 -13.24 -10.15 -6.26
N HIS A 98 -12.07 -9.52 -6.32
CA HIS A 98 -11.50 -8.96 -7.55
C HIS A 98 -10.42 -9.85 -8.18
N VAL A 99 -9.83 -10.74 -7.42
CA VAL A 99 -8.75 -11.67 -7.79
C VAL A 99 -9.16 -13.07 -7.34
N PRO A 100 -9.97 -13.81 -8.12
CA PRO A 100 -10.48 -15.12 -7.71
C PRO A 100 -9.40 -16.20 -7.57
N GLU A 101 -8.28 -16.06 -8.29
CA GLU A 101 -7.20 -17.03 -8.30
C GLU A 101 -5.99 -16.52 -7.52
N ALA A 102 -5.60 -17.27 -6.49
CA ALA A 102 -4.45 -16.93 -5.66
C ALA A 102 -3.13 -16.94 -6.46
N ARG A 103 -2.18 -16.11 -6.08
CA ARG A 103 -0.83 -16.01 -6.63
C ARG A 103 -0.75 -15.58 -8.10
N THR A 104 -1.76 -14.88 -8.58
CA THR A 104 -1.80 -14.40 -9.97
C THR A 104 -1.44 -12.92 -10.12
N VAL A 105 -1.66 -12.11 -9.07
CA VAL A 105 -1.43 -10.65 -9.13
C VAL A 105 -0.37 -10.18 -8.14
N PRO A 106 0.45 -9.19 -8.53
CA PRO A 106 1.47 -8.62 -7.65
C PRO A 106 0.86 -7.69 -6.61
N LEU A 107 1.56 -7.50 -5.50
CA LEU A 107 1.33 -6.40 -4.58
C LEU A 107 2.02 -5.14 -5.09
N CYS A 108 1.29 -4.01 -5.10
CA CYS A 108 1.74 -2.71 -5.60
C CYS A 108 1.75 -1.66 -4.50
N GLY A 109 2.72 -0.74 -4.54
CA GLY A 109 2.82 0.38 -3.62
C GLY A 109 4.16 1.11 -3.73
N ASN A 110 4.43 2.01 -2.80
CA ASN A 110 5.72 2.67 -2.64
C ASN A 110 6.51 2.02 -1.51
N SER A 111 7.76 1.58 -1.77
CA SER A 111 8.60 0.87 -0.80
C SER A 111 7.91 -0.38 -0.22
N ILE A 112 7.12 -1.01 -1.05
CA ILE A 112 6.17 -2.08 -0.69
C ILE A 112 6.85 -3.30 -0.05
N GLY A 113 8.16 -3.42 -0.15
CA GLY A 113 8.92 -4.46 0.53
C GLY A 113 8.82 -4.38 2.05
N THR A 114 8.63 -3.19 2.63
CA THR A 114 8.38 -3.02 4.07
C THR A 114 7.02 -3.60 4.44
N ASP A 115 5.97 -3.21 3.70
CA ASP A 115 4.61 -3.71 3.91
C ASP A 115 4.56 -5.24 3.80
N ARG A 116 5.22 -5.82 2.80
CA ARG A 116 5.29 -7.28 2.63
C ARG A 116 5.91 -7.99 3.84
N ARG A 117 6.93 -7.41 4.49
CA ARG A 117 7.50 -8.00 5.71
C ARG A 117 6.49 -8.01 6.85
N PHE A 118 5.72 -6.94 7.00
CA PHE A 118 4.63 -6.88 8.00
C PHE A 118 3.49 -7.82 7.66
N LEU A 119 3.08 -7.92 6.39
CA LEU A 119 2.08 -8.91 5.96
C LEU A 119 2.54 -10.33 6.24
N ALA A 120 3.77 -10.68 5.88
CA ALA A 120 4.32 -12.01 6.12
C ALA A 120 4.34 -12.38 7.62
N ARG A 121 4.60 -11.40 8.48
CA ARG A 121 4.68 -11.61 9.93
C ARG A 121 3.31 -11.64 10.60
N HIS A 122 2.42 -10.75 10.22
CA HIS A 122 1.18 -10.46 10.96
C HIS A 122 -0.10 -10.91 10.24
N LEU A 123 -0.10 -10.97 8.89
CA LEU A 123 -1.23 -11.32 8.04
C LEU A 123 -0.80 -12.26 6.90
N PRO A 124 -0.21 -13.43 7.23
CA PRO A 124 0.39 -14.32 6.24
C PRO A 124 -0.61 -14.84 5.20
N GLU A 125 -1.90 -14.89 5.50
CA GLU A 125 -2.94 -15.29 4.56
C GLU A 125 -3.03 -14.33 3.37
N ILE A 126 -2.88 -13.02 3.60
CA ILE A 126 -2.85 -12.00 2.53
C ILE A 126 -1.57 -12.14 1.72
N GLU A 127 -0.41 -12.21 2.38
CA GLU A 127 0.88 -12.35 1.71
C GLU A 127 0.93 -13.62 0.84
N ASN A 128 0.44 -14.75 1.34
CA ASN A 128 0.40 -16.01 0.61
C ASN A 128 -0.63 -16.04 -0.53
N TYR A 129 -1.64 -15.17 -0.49
CA TYR A 129 -2.65 -15.06 -1.56
C TYR A 129 -2.12 -14.29 -2.76
N LEU A 130 -1.25 -13.32 -2.54
CA LEU A 130 -0.67 -12.49 -3.59
C LEU A 130 0.51 -13.18 -4.29
N HIS A 131 0.82 -12.75 -5.50
CA HIS A 131 2.01 -13.23 -6.20
C HIS A 131 3.28 -12.73 -5.51
N TYR A 132 4.37 -13.50 -5.53
CA TYR A 132 5.65 -13.12 -4.90
C TYR A 132 6.33 -11.89 -5.52
N ARG A 133 5.97 -11.53 -6.76
CA ARG A 133 6.45 -10.30 -7.40
C ARG A 133 5.72 -9.07 -6.86
N SER A 134 6.40 -7.93 -6.94
CA SER A 134 5.86 -6.63 -6.55
C SER A 134 5.95 -5.63 -7.69
N VAL A 135 5.05 -4.65 -7.68
CA VAL A 135 5.20 -3.40 -8.43
C VAL A 135 5.53 -2.31 -7.42
N ASP A 136 6.81 -2.01 -7.28
CA ASP A 136 7.30 -0.98 -6.35
C ASP A 136 7.56 0.33 -7.10
N VAL A 137 6.69 1.31 -6.89
CA VAL A 137 6.79 2.63 -7.53
C VAL A 137 8.07 3.35 -7.12
N SER A 138 8.57 3.11 -5.90
CA SER A 138 9.82 3.71 -5.45
C SER A 138 11.03 3.24 -6.24
N THR A 139 11.00 2.02 -6.80
CA THR A 139 12.04 1.55 -7.73
C THR A 139 12.06 2.39 -9.00
N ILE A 140 10.89 2.65 -9.60
CA ILE A 140 10.80 3.49 -10.81
C ILE A 140 11.27 4.91 -10.52
N LYS A 141 10.88 5.45 -9.37
CA LYS A 141 11.34 6.75 -8.86
C LYS A 141 12.86 6.84 -8.76
N GLU A 142 13.49 5.85 -8.16
CA GLU A 142 14.95 5.82 -7.99
C GLU A 142 15.70 5.72 -9.33
N LEU A 143 15.18 4.93 -10.28
CA LEU A 143 15.74 4.83 -11.61
C LEU A 143 15.51 6.12 -12.42
N THR A 144 14.34 6.73 -12.31
CA THR A 144 14.04 7.99 -12.98
C THR A 144 14.96 9.12 -12.52
N LYS A 145 15.23 9.24 -11.22
CA LYS A 145 16.20 10.22 -10.70
C LYS A 145 17.59 10.07 -11.34
N ARG A 146 18.03 8.83 -11.58
CA ARG A 146 19.37 8.53 -12.10
C ARG A 146 19.46 8.71 -13.60
N TRP A 147 18.45 8.25 -14.33
CA TRP A 147 18.50 8.18 -15.79
C TRP A 147 17.77 9.32 -16.48
N TYR A 148 16.77 9.91 -15.83
CA TYR A 148 15.93 10.98 -16.37
C TYR A 148 15.74 12.12 -15.33
N PRO A 149 16.85 12.77 -14.86
CA PRO A 149 16.78 13.73 -13.75
C PRO A 149 15.83 14.90 -14.00
N LYS A 150 15.67 15.32 -15.26
CA LYS A 150 14.74 16.41 -15.64
C LYS A 150 13.27 16.03 -15.44
N VAL A 151 12.91 14.76 -15.62
CA VAL A 151 11.54 14.28 -15.42
C VAL A 151 11.14 14.30 -13.94
N GLY A 152 12.08 14.05 -13.04
CA GLY A 152 11.83 14.02 -11.59
C GLY A 152 11.40 15.36 -10.98
N ILE A 153 11.66 16.49 -11.70
CA ILE A 153 11.32 17.84 -11.23
C ILE A 153 9.81 18.07 -11.27
N ASP A 154 9.12 17.54 -12.29
CA ASP A 154 7.68 17.73 -12.51
C ASP A 154 6.80 16.70 -11.80
N ARG A 155 7.37 15.90 -10.89
CA ARG A 155 6.64 14.84 -10.18
C ARG A 155 5.58 15.44 -9.27
N PRO A 156 4.36 14.84 -9.23
CA PRO A 156 3.33 15.23 -8.27
C PRO A 156 3.85 15.15 -6.83
N SER A 157 3.60 16.20 -6.04
CA SER A 157 3.92 16.18 -4.61
C SER A 157 2.98 15.23 -3.88
N LYS A 158 3.53 14.45 -2.93
CA LYS A 158 2.69 13.71 -1.99
C LYS A 158 2.06 14.69 -1.00
N SER A 159 0.82 14.43 -0.61
CA SER A 159 0.09 15.27 0.35
C SER A 159 0.69 15.26 1.77
N GLY A 160 1.53 14.27 2.07
CA GLY A 160 2.15 14.13 3.40
C GLY A 160 1.15 13.84 4.52
N GLN A 161 -0.05 13.34 4.18
CA GLN A 161 -1.11 13.08 5.16
C GLN A 161 -0.88 11.82 5.98
N HIS A 162 0.01 10.92 5.54
CA HIS A 162 0.31 9.65 6.23
C HIS A 162 -0.97 8.91 6.66
N ARG A 163 -1.84 8.67 5.68
CA ARG A 163 -3.04 7.85 5.78
C ARG A 163 -3.01 6.87 4.62
N ALA A 164 -3.17 5.59 4.93
CA ALA A 164 -2.91 4.49 4.02
C ALA A 164 -3.64 4.62 2.67
N MET A 165 -4.94 4.93 2.65
CA MET A 165 -5.68 5.08 1.39
C MET A 165 -5.19 6.27 0.54
N GLU A 166 -4.86 7.39 1.16
CA GLU A 166 -4.36 8.57 0.44
C GLU A 166 -2.95 8.33 -0.12
N ASP A 167 -2.12 7.58 0.61
CA ASP A 167 -0.78 7.19 0.14
C ASP A 167 -0.84 6.18 -1.00
N ILE A 168 -1.82 5.25 -1.01
CA ILE A 168 -2.12 4.39 -2.16
C ILE A 168 -2.49 5.23 -3.38
N LYS A 169 -3.46 6.13 -3.24
CA LYS A 169 -3.91 7.00 -4.35
C LYS A 169 -2.77 7.86 -4.89
N ALA A 170 -1.90 8.36 -4.02
CA ALA A 170 -0.71 9.09 -4.42
C ALA A 170 0.28 8.20 -5.18
N SER A 171 0.45 6.95 -4.77
CA SER A 171 1.32 5.96 -5.42
C SER A 171 0.82 5.59 -6.82
N VAL A 172 -0.49 5.43 -6.99
CA VAL A 172 -1.12 5.21 -8.31
C VAL A 172 -0.86 6.40 -9.24
N ARG A 173 -1.13 7.63 -8.77
CA ARG A 173 -0.86 8.86 -9.54
C ARG A 173 0.63 9.01 -9.89
N GLU A 174 1.52 8.66 -8.98
CA GLU A 174 2.96 8.69 -9.23
C GLU A 174 3.37 7.70 -10.32
N LEU A 175 2.82 6.48 -10.32
CA LEU A 175 3.08 5.50 -11.37
C LEU A 175 2.47 5.92 -12.71
N GLN A 176 1.26 6.49 -12.74
CA GLN A 176 0.66 7.09 -13.94
C GLN A 176 1.57 8.16 -14.55
N PHE A 177 2.13 9.02 -13.70
CA PHE A 177 3.10 10.03 -14.13
C PHE A 177 4.34 9.39 -14.78
N TYR A 178 4.98 8.43 -14.12
CA TYR A 178 6.14 7.75 -14.70
C TYR A 178 5.79 7.01 -15.99
N ARG A 179 4.64 6.33 -16.04
CA ARG A 179 4.18 5.67 -17.25
C ARG A 179 4.09 6.61 -18.43
N SER A 180 3.62 7.83 -18.23
CA SER A 180 3.47 8.84 -19.28
C SER A 180 4.79 9.50 -19.71
N LYS A 181 5.82 9.52 -18.84
CA LYS A 181 7.06 10.29 -19.06
C LYS A 181 8.29 9.45 -19.32
N VAL A 182 8.32 8.22 -18.82
CA VAL A 182 9.53 7.38 -18.79
C VAL A 182 9.41 6.15 -19.66
N PHE A 183 8.21 5.57 -19.75
CA PHE A 183 7.99 4.36 -20.54
C PHE A 183 7.63 4.71 -21.99
N LEU A 184 8.10 3.88 -22.93
CA LEU A 184 7.68 3.99 -24.32
C LEU A 184 6.18 3.70 -24.41
N GLN A 185 5.48 4.53 -25.17
CA GLN A 185 4.07 4.28 -25.44
C GLN A 185 3.94 3.07 -26.40
N PRO A 186 2.98 2.17 -26.15
CA PRO A 186 2.78 0.99 -26.98
C PRO A 186 2.29 1.32 -28.39
#